data_87b3c3e81214502f88defc085c59a57e
#
_entry.id   87b3c3e81214502f88defc085c59a57e
#
_cell.length_a   1.000
_cell.length_b   1.000
_cell.length_c   1.000
_cell.angle_alpha   90.00
_cell.angle_beta   90.00
_cell.angle_gamma   90.00
#
_symmetry.space_group_name_H-M   'P 1'
#
loop_
_entity.id
_entity.type
_entity.pdbx_description
1 polymer ?
#
loop_
_entity_poly.entity_id
_entity_poly.type
_entity_poly.pdbx_seq_one_letter_code
_entity_poly.pdbx_strand_id
1 'polypeptide(L)'
;RVRRQRQMCIRDRFGRYTGPEEIMLETPNYTEINVIDNYAPTAKATVTVTDTEGHPVSGAKVEFKIYNYAEFYTVATKYTDAEGKAFLTAGKGDMLVWASRDGKFGYAKLSFGKEDALKLSLDKKEGESYTLPMDIVPPVEGANLPEVTPEQRAENDHRMAQEDSIRNAYVATMMTDEQAKEWVNGLYGNILQPETMKDKLAAFLVASRGNHQTLKDFLSAIRKEKKHISWEEMRGMWLLENISAKDLRDVTLDVLNDHLKNTSDGEKTDADLVKRALLNPRIANEMLTPYKKVLYDAISEAVLKSAPVDAAHDAKALIEWCRKEIKIDNELNSQRIPISPMGVWKSRVADEKSRDIFFVAAARSIGIPAWILSLIHI
;
A
#
# COMPACT_ATOMS: atom_id res chain seq x y z
N ARG A 1 3.92 8.57 22.80
CA ARG A 1 3.26 7.49 23.61
C ARG A 1 1.92 7.05 23.02
N VAL A 2 1.10 7.94 22.51
CA VAL A 2 -0.22 7.65 21.88
C VAL A 2 -0.13 6.68 20.69
N ARG A 3 0.98 6.67 19.95
CA ARG A 3 1.19 5.75 18.81
C ARG A 3 1.29 4.28 19.17
N ARG A 4 1.90 3.93 20.31
CA ARG A 4 2.05 2.50 20.70
C ARG A 4 0.70 1.86 21.04
N GLN A 5 -0.19 2.61 21.65
CA GLN A 5 -1.54 2.11 21.95
C GLN A 5 -2.39 1.87 20.71
N ARG A 6 -2.30 2.74 19.68
CA ARG A 6 -3.04 2.57 18.42
C ARG A 6 -2.57 1.34 17.62
N GLN A 7 -1.27 1.07 17.58
CA GLN A 7 -0.75 -0.11 16.86
C GLN A 7 -1.01 -1.44 17.60
N MET A 8 -1.05 -1.44 18.92
CA MET A 8 -1.38 -2.64 19.68
C MET A 8 -2.85 -3.03 19.61
N CYS A 9 -3.77 -2.06 19.54
CA CYS A 9 -5.21 -2.32 19.43
C CYS A 9 -5.63 -2.96 18.10
N ILE A 10 -4.89 -2.72 17.02
CA ILE A 10 -5.18 -3.30 15.70
C ILE A 10 -4.92 -4.82 15.66
N ARG A 11 -4.05 -5.36 16.51
CA ARG A 11 -3.70 -6.78 16.50
C ARG A 11 -4.64 -7.68 17.30
N ASP A 12 -5.30 -7.17 18.33
CA ASP A 12 -5.97 -8.01 19.33
C ASP A 12 -7.49 -8.13 19.18
N ARG A 13 -8.09 -7.47 18.19
CA ARG A 13 -9.55 -7.43 18.05
C ARG A 13 -10.04 -7.65 16.62
N PHE A 14 -9.60 -8.71 16.00
CA PHE A 14 -10.31 -9.29 14.87
C PHE A 14 -11.48 -10.12 15.39
N GLY A 15 -12.65 -9.56 15.39
CA GLY A 15 -13.79 -10.39 15.51
C GLY A 15 -14.77 -9.97 16.56
N ARG A 16 -15.59 -9.15 16.26
CA ARG A 16 -17.05 -9.11 16.38
C ARG A 16 -17.50 -7.68 16.12
N TYR A 17 -17.74 -7.43 14.90
CA TYR A 17 -18.68 -6.43 14.52
C TYR A 17 -20.06 -6.74 15.11
N THR A 18 -20.59 -5.88 15.93
CA THR A 18 -21.83 -6.15 16.69
C THR A 18 -22.86 -5.03 16.61
N GLY A 19 -22.80 -4.13 15.64
CA GLY A 19 -23.79 -3.04 15.63
C GLY A 19 -23.90 -2.27 14.32
N PRO A 20 -24.92 -1.41 14.21
CA PRO A 20 -25.03 -0.46 13.11
C PRO A 20 -23.87 0.53 13.19
N GLU A 21 -23.03 0.52 12.19
CA GLU A 21 -21.85 1.34 12.15
C GLU A 21 -22.13 2.66 11.46
N GLU A 22 -21.33 3.63 11.86
CA GLU A 22 -21.30 4.89 11.15
C GLU A 22 -20.60 4.68 9.82
N ILE A 23 -21.34 4.88 8.70
CA ILE A 23 -20.76 4.86 7.36
C ILE A 23 -19.92 6.12 7.17
N MET A 24 -18.66 5.92 6.82
CA MET A 24 -17.71 6.98 6.50
C MET A 24 -17.74 7.34 5.03
N LEU A 25 -17.77 6.33 4.17
CA LEU A 25 -17.84 6.46 2.72
C LEU A 25 -18.57 5.23 2.14
N GLU A 26 -19.44 5.47 1.20
CA GLU A 26 -20.09 4.42 0.42
C GLU A 26 -19.78 4.62 -1.06
N THR A 27 -19.26 3.58 -1.70
CA THR A 27 -18.95 3.56 -3.13
C THR A 27 -19.58 2.32 -3.78
N PRO A 28 -19.68 2.24 -5.10
CA PRO A 28 -20.14 1.03 -5.78
C PRO A 28 -19.31 -0.23 -5.47
N ASN A 29 -18.05 -0.07 -5.00
CA ASN A 29 -17.11 -1.16 -4.84
C ASN A 29 -16.82 -1.52 -3.38
N TYR A 30 -16.98 -0.59 -2.45
CA TYR A 30 -16.70 -0.79 -1.03
C TYR A 30 -17.43 0.24 -0.16
N THR A 31 -17.61 -0.11 1.11
CA THR A 31 -18.15 0.77 2.16
C THR A 31 -17.11 0.90 3.26
N GLU A 32 -16.75 2.14 3.62
CA GLU A 32 -15.92 2.44 4.79
C GLU A 32 -16.81 2.64 6.00
N ILE A 33 -16.48 2.01 7.10
CA ILE A 33 -17.23 2.06 8.34
C ILE A 33 -16.37 2.52 9.50
N ASN A 34 -16.97 3.21 10.45
CA ASN A 34 -16.32 3.64 11.67
C ASN A 34 -16.46 2.58 12.75
N VAL A 35 -15.34 2.01 13.18
CA VAL A 35 -15.29 0.96 14.22
C VAL A 35 -14.62 1.45 15.52
N ILE A 36 -14.59 2.76 15.74
CA ILE A 36 -13.88 3.35 16.89
C ILE A 36 -14.41 2.86 18.23
N ASP A 37 -15.69 2.52 18.31
CA ASP A 37 -16.34 2.01 19.54
C ASP A 37 -15.72 0.70 20.05
N ASN A 38 -15.04 -0.04 19.18
CA ASN A 38 -14.33 -1.26 19.56
C ASN A 38 -13.01 -0.99 20.32
N TYR A 39 -12.53 0.27 20.33
CA TYR A 39 -11.16 0.57 20.79
C TYR A 39 -11.07 1.52 21.97
N ALA A 40 -12.06 2.38 22.17
CA ALA A 40 -12.01 3.39 23.21
C ALA A 40 -13.42 3.90 23.56
N PRO A 41 -13.60 4.54 24.73
CA PRO A 41 -14.79 5.33 25.01
C PRO A 41 -14.93 6.44 23.96
N THR A 42 -16.10 6.52 23.35
CA THR A 42 -16.40 7.43 22.26
C THR A 42 -17.37 8.53 22.67
N ALA A 43 -17.45 9.54 21.83
CA ALA A 43 -18.49 10.56 21.85
C ALA A 43 -18.86 10.91 20.42
N LYS A 44 -20.13 11.23 20.20
CA LYS A 44 -20.65 11.70 18.93
C LYS A 44 -20.79 13.22 18.97
N ALA A 45 -20.33 13.89 17.91
CA ALA A 45 -20.55 15.33 17.77
C ALA A 45 -21.03 15.68 16.35
N THR A 46 -21.85 16.72 16.25
CA THR A 46 -22.40 17.22 15.00
C THR A 46 -21.80 18.59 14.66
N VAL A 47 -21.30 18.72 13.44
CA VAL A 47 -20.81 19.98 12.89
C VAL A 47 -21.87 20.55 11.96
N THR A 48 -22.27 21.81 12.21
CA THR A 48 -23.17 22.55 11.31
C THR A 48 -22.34 23.61 10.59
N VAL A 49 -22.28 23.52 9.27
CA VAL A 49 -21.54 24.44 8.40
C VAL A 49 -22.50 25.47 7.81
N THR A 50 -22.15 26.73 7.95
CA THR A 50 -22.94 27.85 7.39
C THR A 50 -22.07 28.77 6.53
N ASP A 51 -22.70 29.55 5.68
CA ASP A 51 -22.06 30.71 5.05
C ASP A 51 -21.93 31.88 6.02
N THR A 52 -21.45 33.03 5.53
CA THR A 52 -21.29 34.28 6.33
C THR A 52 -22.62 34.91 6.70
N GLU A 53 -23.72 34.55 6.07
CA GLU A 53 -25.07 35.03 6.34
C GLU A 53 -25.83 34.09 7.29
N GLY A 54 -25.25 32.95 7.63
CA GLY A 54 -25.81 31.96 8.53
C GLY A 54 -26.68 30.89 7.86
N HIS A 55 -26.71 30.86 6.53
CA HIS A 55 -27.44 29.81 5.80
C HIS A 55 -26.66 28.51 5.80
N PRO A 56 -27.33 27.34 5.89
CA PRO A 56 -26.67 26.03 5.83
C PRO A 56 -25.97 25.81 4.49
N VAL A 57 -24.76 25.26 4.52
CA VAL A 57 -24.01 24.91 3.33
C VAL A 57 -24.03 23.38 3.14
N SER A 58 -24.82 22.92 2.18
CA SER A 58 -24.89 21.51 1.80
C SER A 58 -23.67 21.09 0.97
N GLY A 59 -23.18 19.85 1.17
CA GLY A 59 -22.06 19.27 0.43
C GLY A 59 -20.71 19.94 0.73
N ALA A 60 -20.58 20.68 1.83
CA ALA A 60 -19.28 21.16 2.29
C ALA A 60 -18.42 19.97 2.76
N LYS A 61 -17.17 19.95 2.36
CA LYS A 61 -16.18 18.98 2.85
C LYS A 61 -15.80 19.34 4.28
N VAL A 62 -15.96 18.40 5.21
CA VAL A 62 -15.62 18.55 6.62
C VAL A 62 -14.53 17.54 6.97
N GLU A 63 -13.36 18.04 7.32
CA GLU A 63 -12.21 17.25 7.70
C GLU A 63 -11.98 17.34 9.20
N PHE A 64 -11.94 16.21 9.86
CA PHE A 64 -11.59 16.08 11.28
C PHE A 64 -10.12 15.75 11.39
N LYS A 65 -9.35 16.60 12.08
CA LYS A 65 -7.89 16.51 12.10
C LYS A 65 -7.36 16.38 13.52
N ILE A 66 -6.39 15.51 13.70
CA ILE A 66 -5.63 15.40 14.96
C ILE A 66 -4.28 16.07 14.81
N TYR A 67 -3.79 16.71 15.88
CA TYR A 67 -2.44 17.24 15.94
C TYR A 67 -1.45 16.13 16.27
N ASN A 68 -0.48 15.89 15.40
CA ASN A 68 0.53 14.86 15.57
C ASN A 68 1.80 15.21 14.77
N TYR A 69 3.00 15.09 15.38
CA TYR A 69 4.27 15.47 14.75
C TYR A 69 4.31 16.87 14.14
N ALA A 70 3.83 17.84 14.89
CA ALA A 70 3.76 19.24 14.49
C ALA A 70 2.89 19.53 13.25
N GLU A 71 1.99 18.61 12.90
CA GLU A 71 1.06 18.73 11.78
C GLU A 71 -0.36 18.33 12.16
N PHE A 72 -1.34 18.84 11.42
CA PHE A 72 -2.74 18.41 11.51
C PHE A 72 -3.05 17.35 10.47
N TYR A 73 -3.22 16.10 10.91
CA TYR A 73 -3.57 14.97 10.06
C TYR A 73 -5.08 14.77 10.00
N THR A 74 -5.64 14.72 8.79
CA THR A 74 -7.03 14.35 8.58
C THR A 74 -7.23 12.87 8.93
N VAL A 75 -8.09 12.60 9.92
CA VAL A 75 -8.45 11.22 10.34
C VAL A 75 -9.81 10.78 9.81
N ALA A 76 -10.68 11.73 9.48
CA ALA A 76 -11.99 11.50 8.92
C ALA A 76 -12.39 12.66 8.00
N THR A 77 -13.07 12.32 6.90
CA THR A 77 -13.69 13.29 6.00
C THR A 77 -15.17 12.96 5.87
N LYS A 78 -16.01 13.96 6.03
CA LYS A 78 -17.46 13.89 5.85
C LYS A 78 -17.91 15.01 4.93
N TYR A 79 -19.11 14.89 4.41
CA TYR A 79 -19.77 15.95 3.64
C TYR A 79 -21.07 16.33 4.33
N THR A 80 -21.40 17.61 4.34
CA THR A 80 -22.63 18.09 4.95
C THR A 80 -23.85 17.68 4.14
N ASP A 81 -24.94 17.35 4.85
CA ASP A 81 -26.26 17.09 4.31
C ASP A 81 -26.97 18.37 3.82
N ALA A 82 -28.25 18.27 3.47
CA ALA A 82 -29.07 19.40 3.00
C ALA A 82 -29.23 20.49 4.06
N GLU A 83 -29.16 20.14 5.33
CA GLU A 83 -29.25 21.03 6.49
C GLU A 83 -27.88 21.58 6.91
N GLY A 84 -26.82 21.36 6.11
CA GLY A 84 -25.46 21.79 6.38
C GLY A 84 -24.79 21.02 7.53
N LYS A 85 -25.25 19.81 7.86
CA LYS A 85 -24.76 19.04 9.00
C LYS A 85 -23.91 17.86 8.58
N ALA A 86 -22.85 17.60 9.34
CA ALA A 86 -22.06 16.38 9.31
C ALA A 86 -21.81 15.93 10.74
N PHE A 87 -21.72 14.63 10.99
CA PHE A 87 -21.42 14.11 12.31
C PHE A 87 -20.29 13.10 12.27
N LEU A 88 -19.61 12.94 13.39
CA LEU A 88 -18.58 11.96 13.60
C LEU A 88 -18.68 11.38 15.01
N THR A 89 -18.54 10.07 15.13
CA THR A 89 -18.27 9.39 16.40
C THR A 89 -16.75 9.17 16.51
N ALA A 90 -16.13 9.71 17.55
CA ALA A 90 -14.68 9.65 17.75
C ALA A 90 -14.31 9.38 19.20
N GLY A 91 -13.06 9.00 19.44
CA GLY A 91 -12.50 8.96 20.80
C GLY A 91 -12.52 10.35 21.44
N LYS A 92 -12.68 10.39 22.76
CA LYS A 92 -12.71 11.66 23.52
C LYS A 92 -11.40 12.40 23.39
N GLY A 93 -11.45 13.73 23.23
CA GLY A 93 -10.31 14.63 23.10
C GLY A 93 -10.54 15.72 22.06
N ASP A 94 -9.53 16.57 21.87
CA ASP A 94 -9.61 17.72 20.98
C ASP A 94 -9.24 17.35 19.54
N MET A 95 -10.03 17.84 18.59
CA MET A 95 -9.74 17.80 17.16
C MET A 95 -9.88 19.19 16.55
N LEU A 96 -9.11 19.47 15.51
CA LEU A 96 -9.36 20.57 14.60
C LEU A 96 -10.39 20.10 13.56
N VAL A 97 -11.49 20.82 13.45
CA VAL A 97 -12.49 20.64 12.38
C VAL A 97 -12.26 21.71 11.32
N TRP A 98 -12.07 21.27 10.09
CA TRP A 98 -11.88 22.13 8.92
C TRP A 98 -12.99 21.87 7.94
N ALA A 99 -13.77 22.90 7.61
CA ALA A 99 -14.79 22.81 6.57
C ALA A 99 -14.43 23.69 5.38
N SER A 100 -14.69 23.19 4.16
CA SER A 100 -14.41 23.96 2.93
C SER A 100 -15.45 23.69 1.85
N ARG A 101 -15.73 24.73 1.04
CA ARG A 101 -16.53 24.66 -0.16
C ARG A 101 -16.28 25.88 -1.08
N ASP A 102 -16.14 25.64 -2.37
CA ASP A 102 -16.05 26.65 -3.40
C ASP A 102 -15.00 27.76 -3.12
N GLY A 103 -13.79 27.35 -2.66
CA GLY A 103 -12.68 28.24 -2.36
C GLY A 103 -12.84 29.02 -1.04
N LYS A 104 -13.88 28.75 -0.27
CA LYS A 104 -14.08 29.27 1.09
C LYS A 104 -13.85 28.18 2.11
N PHE A 105 -13.38 28.57 3.30
CA PHE A 105 -13.19 27.63 4.40
C PHE A 105 -13.46 28.29 5.75
N GLY A 106 -13.60 27.42 6.75
CA GLY A 106 -13.64 27.78 8.16
C GLY A 106 -13.05 26.65 8.99
N TYR A 107 -12.56 26.97 10.19
CA TYR A 107 -12.04 25.97 11.10
C TYR A 107 -12.25 26.34 12.56
N ALA A 108 -12.40 25.34 13.40
CA ALA A 108 -12.50 25.52 14.84
C ALA A 108 -12.05 24.23 15.56
N LYS A 109 -11.74 24.36 16.84
CA LYS A 109 -11.51 23.23 17.73
C LYS A 109 -12.85 22.64 18.17
N LEU A 110 -12.93 21.31 18.22
CA LEU A 110 -14.04 20.55 18.79
C LEU A 110 -13.50 19.57 19.83
N SER A 111 -14.03 19.63 21.03
CA SER A 111 -13.62 18.77 22.15
C SER A 111 -14.59 17.60 22.32
N PHE A 112 -14.33 16.47 21.68
CA PHE A 112 -15.19 15.27 21.78
C PHE A 112 -15.30 14.79 23.23
N GLY A 113 -16.54 14.58 23.66
CA GLY A 113 -16.89 14.18 25.02
C GLY A 113 -17.09 15.33 25.99
N LYS A 114 -16.79 16.58 25.57
CA LYS A 114 -17.16 17.82 26.27
C LYS A 114 -18.20 18.61 25.50
N GLU A 115 -18.09 18.55 24.16
CA GLU A 115 -18.99 19.23 23.22
C GLU A 115 -19.61 18.21 22.29
N ASP A 116 -20.89 18.33 22.01
CA ASP A 116 -21.67 17.46 21.12
C ASP A 116 -22.08 18.17 19.81
N ALA A 117 -21.85 19.49 19.74
CA ALA A 117 -22.15 20.30 18.57
C ALA A 117 -21.12 21.40 18.34
N LEU A 118 -20.81 21.66 17.07
CA LEU A 118 -19.98 22.78 16.62
C LEU A 118 -20.69 23.53 15.50
N LYS A 119 -20.77 24.87 15.59
CA LYS A 119 -21.21 25.69 14.48
C LYS A 119 -20.00 26.34 13.82
N LEU A 120 -19.85 26.21 12.50
CA LEU A 120 -18.68 26.64 11.78
C LEU A 120 -19.09 27.43 10.53
N SER A 121 -18.59 28.65 10.39
CA SER A 121 -18.87 29.51 9.22
C SER A 121 -17.72 29.41 8.21
N LEU A 122 -18.04 29.42 6.92
CA LEU A 122 -17.07 29.54 5.82
C LEU A 122 -16.77 31.01 5.57
N ASP A 123 -16.03 31.63 6.49
CA ASP A 123 -15.74 33.06 6.51
C ASP A 123 -14.35 33.43 5.98
N LYS A 124 -13.54 32.46 5.60
CA LYS A 124 -12.16 32.63 5.10
C LYS A 124 -12.05 32.18 3.65
N LYS A 125 -11.06 32.73 2.93
CA LYS A 125 -10.78 32.38 1.53
C LYS A 125 -9.45 31.66 1.42
N GLU A 126 -9.37 30.70 0.49
CA GLU A 126 -8.12 30.05 0.16
C GLU A 126 -7.06 31.05 -0.30
N GLY A 127 -5.81 30.81 0.09
CA GLY A 127 -4.66 31.68 -0.22
C GLY A 127 -4.43 32.82 0.76
N GLU A 128 -5.33 33.07 1.72
CA GLU A 128 -5.11 34.04 2.78
C GLU A 128 -4.36 33.39 3.97
N SER A 129 -3.50 34.15 4.61
CA SER A 129 -2.77 33.70 5.81
C SER A 129 -3.52 34.07 7.07
N TYR A 130 -3.70 33.10 7.95
CA TYR A 130 -4.38 33.26 9.24
C TYR A 130 -3.47 32.78 10.36
N THR A 131 -3.53 33.49 11.49
CA THR A 131 -2.88 33.07 12.74
C THR A 131 -3.93 32.98 13.82
N LEU A 132 -4.08 31.80 14.40
CA LEU A 132 -4.99 31.60 15.54
C LEU A 132 -4.24 30.81 16.61
N PRO A 133 -4.14 31.31 17.85
CA PRO A 133 -3.67 30.51 18.96
C PRO A 133 -4.69 29.38 19.22
N MET A 134 -4.23 28.16 19.29
CA MET A 134 -5.07 26.99 19.52
C MET A 134 -4.41 26.08 20.55
N ASP A 135 -5.08 25.86 21.67
CA ASP A 135 -4.68 24.89 22.67
C ASP A 135 -5.36 23.56 22.39
N ILE A 136 -4.57 22.56 21.98
CA ILE A 136 -5.03 21.19 21.72
C ILE A 136 -4.67 20.33 22.93
N VAL A 137 -5.67 19.95 23.70
CA VAL A 137 -5.52 19.10 24.86
C VAL A 137 -5.61 17.63 24.41
N PRO A 138 -4.59 16.79 24.66
CA PRO A 138 -4.64 15.38 24.35
C PRO A 138 -5.73 14.69 25.19
N PRO A 139 -6.28 13.57 24.73
CA PRO A 139 -7.22 12.79 25.53
C PRO A 139 -6.57 12.35 26.85
N VAL A 140 -7.35 12.39 27.92
CA VAL A 140 -6.89 11.96 29.24
C VAL A 140 -6.47 10.50 29.17
N GLU A 141 -5.26 10.19 29.61
CA GLU A 141 -4.82 8.81 29.82
C GLU A 141 -5.64 8.22 30.99
N GLY A 142 -6.38 7.21 30.74
CA GLY A 142 -7.23 6.53 31.72
C GLY A 142 -8.45 5.94 31.03
N ALA A 143 -8.23 4.89 30.26
CA ALA A 143 -9.34 4.05 29.89
C ALA A 143 -9.87 3.39 31.15
N ASN A 144 -11.15 3.60 31.47
CA ASN A 144 -11.86 2.63 32.26
C ASN A 144 -11.90 1.33 31.43
N LEU A 145 -10.83 0.57 31.51
CA LEU A 145 -10.81 -0.75 30.91
C LEU A 145 -11.88 -1.56 31.64
N PRO A 146 -12.77 -2.25 30.92
CA PRO A 146 -13.72 -3.15 31.58
C PRO A 146 -12.95 -4.18 32.41
N GLU A 147 -13.43 -4.45 33.60
CA GLU A 147 -12.87 -5.54 34.40
C GLU A 147 -13.04 -6.84 33.63
N VAL A 148 -11.91 -7.51 33.42
CA VAL A 148 -11.87 -8.81 32.74
C VAL A 148 -12.05 -9.88 33.80
N THR A 149 -13.10 -10.69 33.70
CA THR A 149 -13.32 -11.81 34.63
C THR A 149 -12.25 -12.89 34.44
N PRO A 150 -12.00 -13.73 35.46
CA PRO A 150 -11.09 -14.87 35.33
C PRO A 150 -11.45 -15.80 34.19
N GLU A 151 -12.73 -16.02 33.92
CA GLU A 151 -13.25 -16.87 32.84
C GLU A 151 -12.90 -16.24 31.44
N GLN A 152 -13.13 -14.95 31.29
CA GLN A 152 -12.76 -14.22 30.05
C GLN A 152 -11.25 -14.26 29.81
N ARG A 153 -10.47 -14.17 30.88
CA ARG A 153 -9.01 -14.31 30.81
C ARG A 153 -8.60 -15.70 30.36
N ALA A 154 -9.18 -16.74 30.97
CA ALA A 154 -8.91 -18.14 30.63
C ALA A 154 -9.31 -18.44 29.16
N GLU A 155 -10.45 -17.92 28.68
CA GLU A 155 -10.88 -18.05 27.28
C GLU A 155 -9.88 -17.36 26.33
N ASN A 156 -9.38 -16.17 26.69
CA ASN A 156 -8.36 -15.47 25.90
C ASN A 156 -7.04 -16.25 25.87
N ASP A 157 -6.60 -16.78 27.01
CA ASP A 157 -5.37 -17.58 27.09
C ASP A 157 -5.48 -18.86 26.25
N HIS A 158 -6.65 -19.51 26.27
CA HIS A 158 -6.91 -20.67 25.42
C HIS A 158 -6.84 -20.31 23.92
N ARG A 159 -7.44 -19.20 23.52
CA ARG A 159 -7.39 -18.70 22.14
C ARG A 159 -5.95 -18.36 21.73
N MET A 160 -5.18 -17.70 22.60
CA MET A 160 -3.78 -17.40 22.35
C MET A 160 -2.95 -18.67 22.14
N ALA A 161 -3.19 -19.71 22.95
CA ALA A 161 -2.52 -21.00 22.78
C ALA A 161 -2.87 -21.69 21.45
N GLN A 162 -4.13 -21.58 21.01
CA GLN A 162 -4.53 -22.08 19.68
C GLN A 162 -3.83 -21.30 18.55
N GLU A 163 -3.78 -19.97 18.63
CA GLU A 163 -3.08 -19.12 17.65
C GLU A 163 -1.60 -19.46 17.59
N ASP A 164 -0.96 -19.68 18.74
CA ASP A 164 0.45 -20.10 18.80
C ASP A 164 0.67 -21.49 18.19
N SER A 165 -0.25 -22.43 18.42
CA SER A 165 -0.19 -23.75 17.80
C SER A 165 -0.25 -23.66 16.26
N ILE A 166 -1.17 -22.85 15.71
CA ILE A 166 -1.29 -22.61 14.25
C ILE A 166 -0.01 -21.94 13.71
N ARG A 167 0.50 -20.95 14.42
CA ARG A 167 1.75 -20.27 14.05
C ARG A 167 2.93 -21.21 14.03
N ASN A 168 3.09 -22.03 15.06
CA ASN A 168 4.19 -22.99 15.17
C ASN A 168 4.10 -24.07 14.10
N ALA A 169 2.90 -24.56 13.79
CA ALA A 169 2.69 -25.50 12.68
C ALA A 169 3.10 -24.87 11.34
N TYR A 170 2.77 -23.60 11.09
CA TYR A 170 3.21 -22.89 9.89
C TYR A 170 4.74 -22.70 9.87
N VAL A 171 5.35 -22.30 10.98
CA VAL A 171 6.82 -22.15 11.07
C VAL A 171 7.53 -23.48 10.80
N ALA A 172 6.98 -24.59 11.25
CA ALA A 172 7.54 -25.92 11.01
C ALA A 172 7.55 -26.34 9.52
N THR A 173 6.77 -25.66 8.66
CA THR A 173 6.82 -25.89 7.20
C THR A 173 7.94 -25.14 6.49
N MET A 174 8.62 -24.21 7.16
CA MET A 174 9.69 -23.41 6.56
C MET A 174 10.98 -24.22 6.46
N MET A 175 11.77 -23.94 5.43
CA MET A 175 13.08 -24.59 5.26
C MET A 175 14.10 -24.06 6.28
N THR A 176 14.90 -24.98 6.83
CA THR A 176 16.12 -24.61 7.57
C THR A 176 17.26 -24.29 6.59
N ASP A 177 18.33 -23.67 7.09
CA ASP A 177 19.52 -23.37 6.28
C ASP A 177 20.16 -24.65 5.72
N GLU A 178 20.23 -25.71 6.51
CA GLU A 178 20.76 -27.01 6.11
C GLU A 178 19.92 -27.63 4.98
N GLN A 179 18.60 -27.64 5.13
CA GLN A 179 17.70 -28.16 4.10
C GLN A 179 17.79 -27.37 2.78
N ALA A 180 17.92 -26.04 2.88
CA ALA A 180 18.05 -25.18 1.72
C ALA A 180 19.37 -25.41 0.99
N LYS A 181 20.50 -25.53 1.73
CA LYS A 181 21.81 -25.86 1.16
C LYS A 181 21.84 -27.25 0.53
N GLU A 182 21.27 -28.26 1.17
CA GLU A 182 21.15 -29.59 0.62
C GLU A 182 20.38 -29.60 -0.69
N TRP A 183 19.24 -28.91 -0.73
CA TRP A 183 18.40 -28.82 -1.92
C TRP A 183 19.13 -28.11 -3.08
N VAL A 184 19.79 -26.98 -2.82
CA VAL A 184 20.58 -26.24 -3.84
C VAL A 184 21.74 -27.09 -4.34
N ASN A 185 22.45 -27.80 -3.47
CA ASN A 185 23.51 -28.71 -3.86
C ASN A 185 22.99 -29.89 -4.69
N GLY A 186 21.81 -30.41 -4.37
CA GLY A 186 21.16 -31.44 -5.18
C GLY A 186 20.80 -30.97 -6.58
N LEU A 187 20.35 -29.72 -6.73
CA LEU A 187 19.97 -29.16 -8.03
C LEU A 187 21.17 -28.77 -8.90
N TYR A 188 22.19 -28.11 -8.31
CA TYR A 188 23.30 -27.52 -9.06
C TYR A 188 24.63 -28.28 -8.94
N GLY A 189 24.84 -29.02 -7.86
CA GLY A 189 26.11 -29.77 -7.65
C GLY A 189 27.33 -28.84 -7.73
N ASN A 190 28.38 -29.31 -8.45
CA ASN A 190 29.61 -28.53 -8.64
C ASN A 190 29.57 -27.56 -9.82
N ILE A 191 28.45 -27.44 -10.51
CA ILE A 191 28.33 -26.65 -11.74
C ILE A 191 28.19 -25.16 -11.40
N LEU A 192 27.48 -24.86 -10.31
CA LEU A 192 27.32 -23.49 -9.85
C LEU A 192 28.54 -23.03 -9.04
N GLN A 193 29.27 -22.09 -9.60
CA GLN A 193 30.44 -21.45 -9.01
C GLN A 193 30.29 -19.92 -9.14
N PRO A 194 30.74 -19.12 -8.20
CA PRO A 194 31.39 -19.53 -6.95
C PRO A 194 30.41 -20.12 -5.93
N GLU A 195 30.91 -20.78 -4.89
CA GLU A 195 30.11 -21.35 -3.79
C GLU A 195 29.18 -20.32 -3.15
N THR A 196 29.60 -19.06 -3.09
CA THR A 196 28.80 -17.94 -2.61
C THR A 196 27.44 -17.78 -3.32
N MET A 197 27.32 -18.22 -4.58
CA MET A 197 26.03 -18.20 -5.30
C MET A 197 25.07 -19.26 -4.77
N LYS A 198 25.56 -20.43 -4.39
CA LYS A 198 24.76 -21.47 -3.75
C LYS A 198 24.25 -21.00 -2.40
N ASP A 199 25.13 -20.35 -1.60
CA ASP A 199 24.74 -19.78 -0.33
C ASP A 199 23.66 -18.70 -0.48
N LYS A 200 23.74 -17.86 -1.51
CA LYS A 200 22.69 -16.90 -1.83
C LYS A 200 21.36 -17.56 -2.17
N LEU A 201 21.37 -18.59 -3.04
CA LEU A 201 20.15 -19.31 -3.39
C LEU A 201 19.52 -20.00 -2.17
N ALA A 202 20.34 -20.61 -1.31
CA ALA A 202 19.88 -21.18 -0.05
C ALA A 202 19.26 -20.09 0.85
N ALA A 203 19.92 -18.94 0.97
CA ALA A 203 19.41 -17.80 1.75
C ALA A 203 18.06 -17.29 1.20
N PHE A 204 17.83 -17.27 -0.12
CA PHE A 204 16.54 -16.90 -0.70
C PHE A 204 15.44 -17.91 -0.34
N LEU A 205 15.74 -19.21 -0.36
CA LEU A 205 14.80 -20.25 0.05
C LEU A 205 14.41 -20.11 1.52
N VAL A 206 15.36 -19.84 2.41
CA VAL A 206 15.09 -19.59 3.84
C VAL A 206 14.30 -18.30 4.01
N ALA A 207 14.70 -17.21 3.33
CA ALA A 207 14.03 -15.91 3.42
C ALA A 207 12.59 -15.94 2.91
N SER A 208 12.28 -16.82 1.95
CA SER A 208 10.93 -17.00 1.43
C SER A 208 9.94 -17.65 2.39
N ARG A 209 10.43 -18.21 3.51
CA ARG A 209 9.63 -18.88 4.54
C ARG A 209 8.70 -19.94 3.93
N GLY A 210 7.38 -19.82 4.13
CA GLY A 210 6.39 -20.76 3.60
C GLY A 210 6.28 -20.77 2.07
N ASN A 211 6.84 -19.78 1.36
CA ASN A 211 6.81 -19.67 -0.10
C ASN A 211 8.00 -20.40 -0.79
N HIS A 212 8.81 -21.14 -0.06
CA HIS A 212 9.99 -21.80 -0.60
C HIS A 212 9.69 -22.77 -1.75
N GLN A 213 8.49 -23.36 -1.78
CA GLN A 213 8.10 -24.26 -2.88
C GLN A 213 8.00 -23.52 -4.21
N THR A 214 7.45 -22.29 -4.22
CA THR A 214 7.42 -21.45 -5.43
C THR A 214 8.81 -21.18 -6.00
N LEU A 215 9.78 -20.88 -5.12
CA LEU A 215 11.16 -20.64 -5.54
C LEU A 215 11.82 -21.92 -6.05
N LYS A 216 11.57 -23.07 -5.40
CA LYS A 216 12.05 -24.38 -5.85
C LYS A 216 11.51 -24.72 -7.24
N ASP A 217 10.21 -24.51 -7.46
CA ASP A 217 9.56 -24.78 -8.74
C ASP A 217 10.14 -23.86 -9.84
N PHE A 218 10.33 -22.59 -9.53
CA PHE A 218 10.97 -21.63 -10.43
C PHE A 218 12.40 -22.04 -10.81
N LEU A 219 13.26 -22.29 -9.82
CA LEU A 219 14.65 -22.69 -10.03
C LEU A 219 14.74 -24.02 -10.78
N SER A 220 13.87 -24.99 -10.48
CA SER A 220 13.81 -26.27 -11.19
C SER A 220 13.37 -26.10 -12.64
N ALA A 221 12.41 -25.20 -12.91
CA ALA A 221 11.89 -24.96 -14.26
C ALA A 221 12.93 -24.31 -15.18
N ILE A 222 13.78 -23.42 -14.66
CA ILE A 222 14.83 -22.77 -15.43
C ILE A 222 16.10 -23.64 -15.58
N ARG A 223 16.24 -24.65 -14.75
CA ARG A 223 17.36 -25.62 -14.77
C ARG A 223 17.19 -26.63 -15.89
N LYS A 224 17.51 -26.24 -17.13
CA LYS A 224 17.38 -27.09 -18.32
C LYS A 224 18.67 -27.85 -18.65
N GLU A 225 19.81 -27.20 -18.50
CA GLU A 225 21.12 -27.72 -18.84
C GLU A 225 21.79 -28.33 -17.61
N LYS A 226 22.40 -29.54 -17.78
CA LYS A 226 23.06 -30.25 -16.67
C LYS A 226 24.54 -29.98 -16.56
N LYS A 227 25.18 -29.44 -17.61
CA LYS A 227 26.64 -29.31 -17.70
C LYS A 227 27.15 -27.89 -17.40
N HIS A 228 26.35 -26.86 -17.58
CA HIS A 228 26.72 -25.47 -17.36
C HIS A 228 25.50 -24.64 -16.92
N ILE A 229 25.71 -23.44 -16.49
CA ILE A 229 24.65 -22.49 -16.20
C ILE A 229 24.26 -21.75 -17.47
N SER A 230 23.00 -21.86 -17.86
CA SER A 230 22.46 -21.18 -19.03
C SER A 230 22.25 -19.68 -18.77
N TRP A 231 22.10 -18.90 -19.82
CA TRP A 231 21.76 -17.48 -19.70
C TRP A 231 20.42 -17.26 -19.01
N GLU A 232 19.42 -18.10 -19.28
CA GLU A 232 18.12 -18.05 -18.61
C GLU A 232 18.23 -18.30 -17.10
N GLU A 233 19.06 -19.26 -16.68
CA GLU A 233 19.34 -19.51 -15.26
C GLU A 233 20.04 -18.34 -14.61
N MET A 234 21.04 -17.73 -15.25
CA MET A 234 21.74 -16.57 -14.72
C MET A 234 20.78 -15.39 -14.53
N ARG A 235 19.91 -15.12 -15.48
CA ARG A 235 18.87 -14.08 -15.36
C ARG A 235 17.85 -14.40 -14.28
N GLY A 236 17.47 -15.66 -14.11
CA GLY A 236 16.61 -16.10 -13.01
C GLY A 236 17.25 -15.84 -11.64
N MET A 237 18.54 -16.09 -11.49
CA MET A 237 19.28 -15.75 -10.27
C MET A 237 19.34 -14.22 -10.05
N TRP A 238 19.58 -13.43 -11.09
CA TRP A 238 19.53 -11.97 -11.01
C TRP A 238 18.15 -11.44 -10.61
N LEU A 239 17.08 -12.07 -11.11
CA LEU A 239 15.72 -11.72 -10.70
C LEU A 239 15.54 -11.92 -9.20
N LEU A 240 15.94 -13.08 -8.66
CA LEU A 240 15.84 -13.37 -7.22
C LEU A 240 16.71 -12.45 -6.36
N GLU A 241 17.91 -12.06 -6.83
CA GLU A 241 18.77 -11.10 -6.12
C GLU A 241 18.14 -9.72 -5.93
N ASN A 242 17.20 -9.33 -6.79
CA ASN A 242 16.54 -8.04 -6.75
C ASN A 242 15.16 -8.06 -6.08
N ILE A 243 14.67 -9.23 -5.68
CA ILE A 243 13.44 -9.37 -4.92
C ILE A 243 13.75 -9.22 -3.43
N SER A 244 13.01 -8.35 -2.74
CA SER A 244 13.20 -8.15 -1.31
C SER A 244 12.82 -9.42 -0.52
N ALA A 245 13.43 -9.61 0.67
CA ALA A 245 13.08 -10.72 1.55
C ALA A 245 11.58 -10.74 1.92
N LYS A 246 10.92 -9.58 1.92
CA LYS A 246 9.46 -9.50 2.11
C LYS A 246 8.73 -10.08 0.91
N ASP A 247 9.14 -9.69 -0.30
CA ASP A 247 8.46 -10.10 -1.53
C ASP A 247 8.73 -11.58 -1.87
N LEU A 248 9.88 -12.13 -1.47
CA LEU A 248 10.14 -13.57 -1.60
C LEU A 248 9.12 -14.44 -0.85
N ARG A 249 8.44 -13.90 0.16
CA ARG A 249 7.46 -14.65 0.97
C ARG A 249 6.11 -14.84 0.28
N ASP A 250 5.81 -14.04 -0.75
CA ASP A 250 4.50 -14.02 -1.40
C ASP A 250 4.54 -13.85 -2.93
N VAL A 251 5.73 -13.71 -3.53
CA VAL A 251 5.85 -13.68 -4.98
C VAL A 251 5.34 -14.99 -5.59
N THR A 252 4.54 -14.88 -6.64
CA THR A 252 3.99 -16.05 -7.33
C THR A 252 4.89 -16.53 -8.47
N LEU A 253 4.74 -17.79 -8.85
CA LEU A 253 5.46 -18.37 -9.98
C LEU A 253 5.15 -17.62 -11.29
N ASP A 254 3.91 -17.13 -11.46
CA ASP A 254 3.51 -16.37 -12.64
C ASP A 254 4.26 -15.04 -12.73
N VAL A 255 4.45 -14.33 -11.62
CA VAL A 255 5.25 -13.10 -11.58
C VAL A 255 6.70 -13.38 -11.95
N LEU A 256 7.31 -14.43 -11.36
CA LEU A 256 8.69 -14.80 -11.66
C LEU A 256 8.88 -15.15 -13.13
N ASN A 257 7.98 -15.98 -13.67
CA ASN A 257 8.03 -16.40 -15.08
C ASN A 257 7.78 -15.24 -16.05
N ASP A 258 6.81 -14.38 -15.77
CA ASP A 258 6.49 -13.21 -16.60
C ASP A 258 7.69 -12.26 -16.68
N HIS A 259 8.31 -11.95 -15.55
CA HIS A 259 9.47 -11.07 -15.48
C HIS A 259 10.72 -11.66 -16.10
N LEU A 260 10.96 -12.95 -15.95
CA LEU A 260 12.10 -13.60 -16.57
C LEU A 260 11.97 -13.68 -18.09
N LYS A 261 10.80 -14.15 -18.59
CA LYS A 261 10.60 -14.46 -20.02
C LYS A 261 10.31 -13.25 -20.89
N ASN A 262 9.65 -12.24 -20.32
CA ASN A 262 9.17 -11.06 -21.06
C ASN A 262 9.99 -9.78 -20.76
N THR A 263 11.21 -9.93 -20.23
CA THR A 263 12.15 -8.82 -20.15
C THR A 263 13.07 -8.88 -21.37
N SER A 264 12.95 -7.90 -22.26
CA SER A 264 13.94 -7.66 -23.30
C SER A 264 15.03 -6.75 -22.74
N ASP A 265 16.25 -7.18 -22.88
CA ASP A 265 17.47 -6.43 -22.63
C ASP A 265 18.19 -6.30 -23.97
N GLY A 266 18.48 -5.09 -24.39
CA GLY A 266 19.33 -4.87 -25.56
C GLY A 266 20.74 -5.45 -25.29
N GLU A 267 21.38 -5.98 -26.33
CA GLU A 267 22.74 -6.58 -26.23
C GLU A 267 23.81 -5.70 -25.56
N LYS A 268 23.55 -4.40 -25.40
CA LYS A 268 24.44 -3.39 -24.79
C LYS A 268 23.94 -2.83 -23.46
N THR A 269 22.87 -3.36 -22.88
CA THR A 269 22.35 -2.83 -21.63
C THR A 269 23.21 -3.29 -20.45
N ASP A 270 23.59 -2.35 -19.59
CA ASP A 270 24.35 -2.63 -18.38
C ASP A 270 23.64 -3.62 -17.47
N ALA A 271 24.35 -4.64 -16.97
CA ALA A 271 23.78 -5.71 -16.19
C ALA A 271 23.08 -5.24 -14.91
N ASP A 272 23.58 -4.18 -14.28
CA ASP A 272 22.94 -3.64 -13.06
C ASP A 272 21.66 -2.87 -13.39
N LEU A 273 21.59 -2.22 -14.56
CA LEU A 273 20.35 -1.66 -15.07
C LEU A 273 19.33 -2.75 -15.39
N VAL A 274 19.76 -3.84 -16.03
CA VAL A 274 18.86 -4.99 -16.30
C VAL A 274 18.28 -5.53 -15.00
N LYS A 275 19.11 -5.77 -14.01
CA LYS A 275 18.69 -6.33 -12.72
C LYS A 275 17.66 -5.46 -12.02
N ARG A 276 18.00 -4.19 -11.75
CA ARG A 276 17.18 -3.30 -10.91
C ARG A 276 16.04 -2.61 -11.64
N ALA A 277 16.21 -2.32 -12.93
CA ALA A 277 15.32 -1.45 -13.68
C ALA A 277 14.50 -2.16 -14.78
N LEU A 278 14.79 -3.43 -15.06
CA LEU A 278 14.03 -4.24 -16.00
C LEU A 278 13.49 -5.51 -15.37
N LEU A 279 14.34 -6.34 -14.71
CA LEU A 279 13.93 -7.62 -14.14
C LEU A 279 13.12 -7.50 -12.85
N ASN A 280 13.45 -6.51 -12.00
CA ASN A 280 12.80 -6.37 -10.70
C ASN A 280 11.27 -6.18 -10.85
N PRO A 281 10.43 -7.06 -10.29
CA PRO A 281 8.97 -6.93 -10.38
C PRO A 281 8.44 -5.78 -9.53
N ARG A 282 9.14 -5.37 -8.47
CA ARG A 282 8.75 -4.30 -7.57
C ARG A 282 9.13 -2.93 -8.13
N ILE A 283 8.24 -1.97 -8.03
CA ILE A 283 8.46 -0.57 -8.43
C ILE A 283 8.48 0.33 -7.21
N ALA A 284 7.46 0.23 -6.35
CA ALA A 284 7.33 0.96 -5.09
C ALA A 284 6.84 0.05 -3.97
N ASN A 285 5.55 0.13 -3.61
CA ASN A 285 4.94 -0.68 -2.56
C ASN A 285 3.56 -1.24 -2.98
N GLU A 286 3.34 -1.40 -4.28
CA GLU A 286 2.16 -2.02 -4.88
C GLU A 286 2.16 -3.55 -4.67
N MET A 287 1.01 -4.20 -4.93
CA MET A 287 0.98 -5.65 -5.06
C MET A 287 1.71 -6.12 -6.32
N LEU A 288 2.53 -7.16 -6.19
CA LEU A 288 3.20 -7.78 -7.33
C LEU A 288 2.17 -8.47 -8.24
N THR A 289 2.27 -8.21 -9.53
CA THR A 289 1.41 -8.80 -10.56
C THR A 289 2.22 -9.12 -11.81
N PRO A 290 1.87 -10.17 -12.57
CA PRO A 290 2.49 -10.47 -13.86
C PRO A 290 1.98 -9.46 -14.90
N TYR A 291 2.72 -8.41 -15.17
CA TYR A 291 2.30 -7.31 -16.03
C TYR A 291 3.07 -7.20 -17.34
N LYS A 292 4.25 -7.79 -17.42
CA LYS A 292 5.17 -7.52 -18.54
C LYS A 292 4.61 -7.93 -19.89
N LYS A 293 4.18 -9.17 -20.04
CA LYS A 293 3.63 -9.63 -21.32
C LYS A 293 2.37 -8.87 -21.71
N VAL A 294 1.46 -8.68 -20.76
CA VAL A 294 0.19 -8.00 -21.04
C VAL A 294 0.39 -6.55 -21.48
N LEU A 295 1.27 -5.83 -20.78
CA LEU A 295 1.56 -4.44 -21.13
C LEU A 295 2.41 -4.36 -22.42
N TYR A 296 3.35 -5.27 -22.63
CA TYR A 296 4.09 -5.33 -23.89
C TYR A 296 3.15 -5.50 -25.08
N ASP A 297 2.26 -6.48 -25.05
CA ASP A 297 1.31 -6.75 -26.13
C ASP A 297 0.40 -5.53 -26.40
N ALA A 298 -0.01 -4.81 -25.32
CA ALA A 298 -0.89 -3.65 -25.45
C ALA A 298 -0.19 -2.39 -25.97
N ILE A 299 1.10 -2.21 -25.66
CA ILE A 299 1.83 -0.95 -25.87
C ILE A 299 2.70 -1.03 -27.13
N SER A 300 3.31 -2.19 -27.41
CA SER A 300 4.31 -2.35 -28.47
C SER A 300 3.80 -1.87 -29.84
N GLU A 301 2.58 -2.26 -30.22
CA GLU A 301 1.99 -1.84 -31.48
C GLU A 301 1.73 -0.32 -31.57
N ALA A 302 1.39 0.29 -30.43
CA ALA A 302 1.06 1.72 -30.37
C ALA A 302 2.30 2.61 -30.29
N VAL A 303 3.35 2.16 -29.59
CA VAL A 303 4.52 2.97 -29.20
C VAL A 303 5.74 2.65 -30.07
N LEU A 304 5.98 1.37 -30.37
CA LEU A 304 7.21 0.93 -31.08
C LEU A 304 7.07 0.95 -32.62
N LYS A 305 6.23 1.80 -33.18
CA LYS A 305 5.93 1.83 -34.62
C LYS A 305 7.09 2.27 -35.52
N SER A 306 8.17 2.80 -35.00
CA SER A 306 9.31 3.29 -35.76
C SER A 306 10.59 2.54 -35.42
N ALA A 307 11.17 1.86 -36.39
CA ALA A 307 12.53 1.35 -36.30
C ALA A 307 13.50 2.40 -36.92
N PRO A 308 14.67 2.67 -36.30
CA PRO A 308 15.22 2.01 -35.13
C PRO A 308 14.67 2.56 -33.81
N VAL A 309 14.62 1.67 -32.79
CA VAL A 309 14.19 2.01 -31.43
C VAL A 309 15.10 3.09 -30.84
N ASP A 310 14.53 4.29 -30.68
CA ASP A 310 15.16 5.38 -29.93
C ASP A 310 14.48 5.49 -28.57
N ALA A 311 15.19 5.12 -27.51
CA ALA A 311 14.65 5.10 -26.16
C ALA A 311 14.02 6.46 -25.72
N ALA A 312 14.54 7.57 -26.21
CA ALA A 312 13.99 8.90 -25.90
C ALA A 312 12.66 9.16 -26.66
N HIS A 313 12.59 8.74 -27.91
CA HIS A 313 11.39 8.85 -28.74
C HIS A 313 10.29 7.92 -28.18
N ASP A 314 10.65 6.68 -27.86
CA ASP A 314 9.71 5.69 -27.33
C ASP A 314 9.17 6.09 -25.96
N ALA A 315 10.01 6.68 -25.08
CA ALA A 315 9.58 7.22 -23.81
C ALA A 315 8.53 8.35 -23.97
N LYS A 316 8.72 9.24 -24.95
CA LYS A 316 7.75 10.30 -25.24
C LYS A 316 6.43 9.74 -25.76
N ALA A 317 6.48 8.81 -26.71
CA ALA A 317 5.29 8.12 -27.22
C ALA A 317 4.55 7.35 -26.11
N LEU A 318 5.28 6.72 -25.19
CA LEU A 318 4.71 6.05 -24.03
C LEU A 318 4.00 7.02 -23.09
N ILE A 319 4.55 8.22 -22.84
CA ILE A 319 3.90 9.25 -22.02
C ILE A 319 2.57 9.65 -22.64
N GLU A 320 2.54 9.91 -23.96
CA GLU A 320 1.33 10.27 -24.68
C GLU A 320 0.28 9.15 -24.66
N TRP A 321 0.73 7.90 -24.83
CA TRP A 321 -0.14 6.74 -24.74
C TRP A 321 -0.74 6.58 -23.34
N CYS A 322 0.08 6.68 -22.29
CA CYS A 322 -0.41 6.58 -20.90
C CYS A 322 -1.42 7.70 -20.58
N ARG A 323 -1.18 8.92 -21.02
CA ARG A 323 -2.11 10.05 -20.83
C ARG A 323 -3.46 9.84 -21.50
N LYS A 324 -3.47 9.16 -22.65
CA LYS A 324 -4.69 8.84 -23.38
C LYS A 324 -5.47 7.69 -22.74
N GLU A 325 -4.77 6.66 -22.29
CA GLU A 325 -5.38 5.41 -21.85
C GLU A 325 -5.77 5.39 -20.36
N ILE A 326 -5.10 6.20 -19.52
CA ILE A 326 -5.30 6.17 -18.07
C ILE A 326 -5.84 7.51 -17.57
N LYS A 327 -7.04 7.46 -17.00
CA LYS A 327 -7.64 8.62 -16.31
C LYS A 327 -7.01 8.78 -14.93
N ILE A 328 -6.65 10.00 -14.56
CA ILE A 328 -6.20 10.31 -13.20
C ILE A 328 -7.40 10.74 -12.36
N ASP A 329 -7.56 10.06 -11.21
CA ASP A 329 -8.64 10.35 -10.28
C ASP A 329 -8.18 10.00 -8.86
N ASN A 330 -7.77 11.03 -8.11
CA ASN A 330 -7.25 10.87 -6.76
C ASN A 330 -8.36 10.57 -5.74
N GLU A 331 -9.61 10.85 -6.05
CA GLU A 331 -10.73 10.69 -5.13
C GLU A 331 -11.23 9.24 -5.09
N LEU A 332 -11.05 8.48 -6.16
CA LEU A 332 -11.43 7.07 -6.22
C LEU A 332 -10.52 6.15 -5.37
N ASN A 333 -9.40 6.66 -4.89
CA ASN A 333 -8.48 5.94 -4.01
C ASN A 333 -8.29 6.67 -2.67
N SER A 334 -9.37 6.79 -1.92
CA SER A 334 -9.40 7.52 -0.64
C SER A 334 -8.36 7.00 0.37
N GLN A 335 -8.07 5.72 0.35
CA GLN A 335 -7.07 5.08 1.22
C GLN A 335 -5.63 5.25 0.73
N ARG A 336 -5.43 5.83 -0.45
CA ARG A 336 -4.10 6.02 -1.07
C ARG A 336 -3.26 4.74 -1.12
N ILE A 337 -3.91 3.59 -1.29
CA ILE A 337 -3.25 2.30 -1.45
C ILE A 337 -2.73 2.22 -2.88
N PRO A 338 -1.43 1.94 -3.10
CA PRO A 338 -0.89 1.83 -4.44
C PRO A 338 -1.59 0.72 -5.24
N ILE A 339 -2.20 1.11 -6.35
CA ILE A 339 -2.85 0.18 -7.27
C ILE A 339 -1.76 -0.53 -8.08
N SER A 340 -1.84 -1.85 -8.20
CA SER A 340 -0.89 -2.62 -9.01
C SER A 340 -0.96 -2.25 -10.49
N PRO A 341 0.11 -2.46 -11.29
CA PRO A 341 0.10 -2.21 -12.72
C PRO A 341 -1.08 -2.86 -13.45
N MET A 342 -1.40 -4.10 -13.11
CA MET A 342 -2.55 -4.81 -13.68
C MET A 342 -3.90 -4.26 -13.20
N GLY A 343 -3.96 -3.72 -11.98
CA GLY A 343 -5.14 -3.02 -11.47
C GLY A 343 -5.43 -1.76 -12.27
N VAL A 344 -4.43 -0.90 -12.48
CA VAL A 344 -4.53 0.30 -13.31
C VAL A 344 -4.89 -0.05 -14.76
N TRP A 345 -4.23 -1.06 -15.34
CA TRP A 345 -4.53 -1.51 -16.70
C TRP A 345 -5.99 -1.94 -16.89
N LYS A 346 -6.52 -2.71 -15.94
CA LYS A 346 -7.91 -3.20 -16.00
C LYS A 346 -8.94 -2.10 -15.75
N SER A 347 -8.69 -1.22 -14.80
CA SER A 347 -9.63 -0.15 -14.43
C SER A 347 -9.54 1.09 -15.34
N ARG A 348 -8.41 1.32 -16.00
CA ARG A 348 -8.07 2.54 -16.76
C ARG A 348 -8.11 3.81 -15.91
N VAL A 349 -8.03 3.67 -14.58
CA VAL A 349 -8.03 4.76 -13.62
C VAL A 349 -6.88 4.56 -12.63
N ALA A 350 -6.22 5.65 -12.25
CA ALA A 350 -5.16 5.66 -11.25
C ALA A 350 -5.18 6.97 -10.45
N ASP A 351 -4.75 6.94 -9.18
CA ASP A 351 -4.26 8.12 -8.52
C ASP A 351 -2.84 8.47 -9.02
N GLU A 352 -2.31 9.62 -8.62
CA GLU A 352 -0.99 10.08 -9.08
C GLU A 352 0.14 9.07 -8.78
N LYS A 353 0.16 8.48 -7.60
CA LYS A 353 1.18 7.50 -7.22
C LYS A 353 1.06 6.21 -8.03
N SER A 354 -0.15 5.71 -8.20
CA SER A 354 -0.42 4.50 -8.99
C SER A 354 -0.16 4.73 -10.48
N ARG A 355 -0.38 5.96 -11.00
CA ARG A 355 0.02 6.37 -12.35
C ARG A 355 1.53 6.24 -12.54
N ASP A 356 2.32 6.72 -11.59
CA ASP A 356 3.79 6.66 -11.69
C ASP A 356 4.30 5.21 -11.65
N ILE A 357 3.71 4.38 -10.80
CA ILE A 357 3.96 2.94 -10.76
C ILE A 357 3.61 2.29 -12.11
N PHE A 358 2.44 2.60 -12.66
CA PHE A 358 1.99 2.06 -13.94
C PHE A 358 2.91 2.49 -15.10
N PHE A 359 3.32 3.76 -15.13
CA PHE A 359 4.24 4.27 -16.14
C PHE A 359 5.58 3.52 -16.12
N VAL A 360 6.16 3.30 -14.94
CA VAL A 360 7.39 2.51 -14.79
C VAL A 360 7.19 1.07 -15.25
N ALA A 361 6.06 0.45 -14.91
CA ALA A 361 5.74 -0.91 -15.37
C ALA A 361 5.63 -0.98 -16.89
N ALA A 362 4.95 -0.01 -17.50
CA ALA A 362 4.79 0.10 -18.95
C ALA A 362 6.14 0.29 -19.66
N ALA A 363 6.98 1.19 -19.16
CA ALA A 363 8.34 1.40 -19.67
C ALA A 363 9.19 0.13 -19.60
N ARG A 364 9.22 -0.54 -18.43
CA ARG A 364 9.96 -1.80 -18.25
C ARG A 364 9.44 -2.92 -19.17
N SER A 365 8.15 -2.91 -19.51
CA SER A 365 7.56 -3.94 -20.37
C SER A 365 8.03 -3.83 -21.81
N ILE A 366 8.33 -2.62 -22.31
CA ILE A 366 8.88 -2.40 -23.66
C ILE A 366 10.41 -2.27 -23.68
N GLY A 367 11.10 -2.65 -22.60
CA GLY A 367 12.56 -2.69 -22.53
C GLY A 367 13.23 -1.37 -22.14
N ILE A 368 12.48 -0.35 -21.73
CA ILE A 368 13.04 0.92 -21.23
C ILE A 368 13.33 0.79 -19.73
N PRO A 369 14.61 0.86 -19.29
CA PRO A 369 14.94 0.84 -17.87
C PRO A 369 14.34 2.03 -17.13
N ALA A 370 13.53 1.78 -16.10
CA ALA A 370 12.84 2.83 -15.37
C ALA A 370 12.67 2.50 -13.87
N TRP A 371 12.66 3.54 -13.04
CA TRP A 371 12.35 3.46 -11.60
C TRP A 371 11.82 4.81 -11.10
N ILE A 372 11.17 4.80 -9.94
CA ILE A 372 10.72 6.03 -9.28
C ILE A 372 11.88 6.58 -8.46
N LEU A 373 12.25 7.85 -8.71
CA LEU A 373 13.24 8.54 -7.91
C LEU A 373 12.53 9.22 -6.71
N SER A 374 12.87 8.80 -5.50
CA SER A 374 12.39 9.46 -4.28
C SER A 374 13.37 10.55 -3.87
N LEU A 375 12.89 11.78 -3.73
CA LEU A 375 13.68 12.92 -3.24
C LEU A 375 13.99 12.85 -1.73
N ILE A 376 13.40 11.91 -1.01
CA ILE A 376 13.60 11.75 0.45
C ILE A 376 15.04 11.30 0.80
N HIS A 377 15.78 10.78 -0.16
CA HIS A 377 17.15 10.31 0.01
C HIS A 377 18.23 11.31 -0.51
N ILE A 378 17.84 12.50 -0.88
CA ILE A 378 18.75 13.59 -1.23
C ILE A 378 18.90 14.54 -0.03
#